data_c6cc0977d08c806f95378d220ce13bb9
#
_entry.id   c6cc0977d08c806f95378d220ce13bb9
#
_cell.length_a   1.000
_cell.length_b   1.000
_cell.length_c   1.000
_cell.angle_alpha   90.00
_cell.angle_beta   90.00
_cell.angle_gamma   90.00
#
_symmetry.space_group_name_H-M   'P 1'
#
loop_
_entity.id
_entity.type
_entity.pdbx_description
1 polymer ?
#
loop_
_entity_poly.entity_id
_entity_poly.type
_entity_poly.pdbx_seq_one_letter_code
_entity_poly.pdbx_strand_id
1 'polypeptide(L)'
;YTPGSTAGLPISVLGSFAAPPASLRDDADTCRQLVQGAVSGLLTLLGVDADPLSSREHILLSAVLDQRWQQGQDLDLAGLIQAVQEPGMSRIGVMELESFYPAKARFELAMRINNLLAAPGFAAWMEGEPLDAGRLLYTAKGQPRVSVLSIAHLDDAGRMFFVTLLLNAVIAWMR
;
A
#
# COMPACT_ATOMS: atom_id res chain seq x y z
N TYR A 1 13.41 14.80 3.47
CA TYR A 1 12.00 14.51 3.21
C TYR A 1 11.24 14.34 4.52
N THR A 2 9.97 14.73 4.50
CA THR A 2 9.06 14.68 5.67
C THR A 2 7.74 14.00 5.24
N PRO A 3 7.70 12.66 5.20
CA PRO A 3 6.49 11.92 4.85
C PRO A 3 5.31 12.31 5.73
N GLY A 4 4.12 12.49 5.16
CA GLY A 4 2.93 12.89 5.92
C GLY A 4 2.97 14.29 6.53
N SER A 5 3.89 15.15 6.07
CA SER A 5 4.00 16.53 6.53
C SER A 5 4.45 17.47 5.41
N THR A 6 3.83 18.65 5.36
CA THR A 6 4.21 19.74 4.44
C THR A 6 5.27 20.66 5.01
N ALA A 7 5.76 20.42 6.23
CA ALA A 7 6.77 21.25 6.90
C ALA A 7 8.17 21.18 6.26
N GLY A 8 8.40 20.19 5.37
CA GLY A 8 9.65 20.02 4.63
C GLY A 8 9.35 19.60 3.19
N LEU A 9 10.09 18.62 2.67
CA LEU A 9 9.82 18.04 1.34
C LEU A 9 8.88 16.84 1.50
N PRO A 10 7.60 16.97 1.13
CA PRO A 10 6.64 15.88 1.25
C PRO A 10 6.97 14.74 0.28
N ILE A 11 6.61 13.52 0.65
CA ILE A 11 6.66 12.31 -0.20
C ILE A 11 5.25 11.77 -0.36
N SER A 12 4.83 11.60 -1.60
CA SER A 12 3.56 10.98 -1.94
C SER A 12 3.66 9.45 -1.89
N VAL A 13 2.70 8.84 -1.22
CA VAL A 13 2.54 7.37 -1.16
C VAL A 13 1.43 6.86 -2.09
N LEU A 14 0.85 7.72 -2.95
CA LEU A 14 -0.23 7.35 -3.86
C LEU A 14 0.12 6.18 -4.78
N GLY A 15 1.36 6.14 -5.26
CA GLY A 15 1.85 5.08 -6.14
C GLY A 15 2.29 3.80 -5.43
N SER A 16 2.17 3.72 -4.10
CA SER A 16 2.70 2.57 -3.34
C SER A 16 1.90 1.29 -3.52
N PHE A 17 0.73 1.36 -4.14
CA PHE A 17 -0.09 0.20 -4.53
C PHE A 17 -0.05 -0.06 -6.04
N ALA A 18 0.85 0.63 -6.77
CA ALA A 18 1.10 0.32 -8.18
C ALA A 18 1.70 -1.08 -8.34
N ALA A 19 1.40 -1.72 -9.46
CA ALA A 19 1.92 -3.05 -9.76
C ALA A 19 3.46 -3.01 -9.85
N PRO A 20 4.17 -3.93 -9.17
CA PRO A 20 5.60 -4.03 -9.31
C PRO A 20 6.00 -4.46 -10.74
N PRO A 21 7.26 -4.24 -11.15
CA PRO A 21 7.74 -4.69 -12.45
C PRO A 21 7.46 -6.19 -12.71
N ALA A 22 7.35 -6.58 -13.97
CA ALA A 22 7.05 -7.97 -14.36
C ALA A 22 8.03 -8.97 -13.73
N SER A 23 9.33 -8.64 -13.69
CA SER A 23 10.35 -9.48 -13.05
C SER A 23 10.08 -9.83 -11.58
N LEU A 24 9.42 -8.94 -10.85
CA LEU A 24 9.04 -9.17 -9.45
C LEU A 24 7.69 -9.89 -9.32
N ARG A 25 6.79 -9.67 -10.28
CA ARG A 25 5.50 -10.36 -10.32
C ARG A 25 5.67 -11.84 -10.65
N ASP A 26 6.67 -12.17 -11.47
CA ASP A 26 7.01 -13.54 -11.84
C ASP A 26 7.68 -14.32 -10.68
N ASP A 27 8.26 -13.61 -9.69
CA ASP A 27 8.75 -14.19 -8.43
C ASP A 27 7.61 -14.19 -7.39
N ALA A 28 6.91 -15.33 -7.30
CA ALA A 28 5.73 -15.47 -6.45
C ALA A 28 5.99 -15.19 -4.96
N ASP A 29 7.18 -15.52 -4.45
CA ASP A 29 7.51 -15.30 -3.04
C ASP A 29 7.75 -13.82 -2.75
N THR A 30 8.49 -13.14 -3.63
CA THR A 30 8.71 -11.70 -3.52
C THR A 30 7.40 -10.92 -3.69
N CYS A 31 6.61 -11.26 -4.71
CA CYS A 31 5.31 -10.62 -4.94
C CYS A 31 4.41 -10.73 -3.70
N ARG A 32 4.33 -11.93 -3.10
CA ARG A 32 3.57 -12.17 -1.87
C ARG A 32 4.05 -11.31 -0.71
N GLN A 33 5.37 -11.18 -0.52
CA GLN A 33 5.93 -10.32 0.55
C GLN A 33 5.56 -8.85 0.34
N LEU A 34 5.64 -8.34 -0.90
CA LEU A 34 5.25 -6.97 -1.23
C LEU A 34 3.77 -6.73 -0.95
N VAL A 35 2.90 -7.66 -1.36
CA VAL A 35 1.45 -7.59 -1.08
C VAL A 35 1.19 -7.57 0.43
N GLN A 36 1.77 -8.51 1.17
CA GLN A 36 1.59 -8.59 2.63
C GLN A 36 2.07 -7.31 3.32
N GLY A 37 3.23 -6.80 2.93
CA GLY A 37 3.76 -5.55 3.48
C GLY A 37 2.83 -4.36 3.23
N ALA A 38 2.38 -4.17 1.99
CA ALA A 38 1.49 -3.07 1.63
C ALA A 38 0.15 -3.14 2.40
N VAL A 39 -0.44 -4.34 2.47
CA VAL A 39 -1.72 -4.56 3.17
C VAL A 39 -1.58 -4.39 4.68
N SER A 40 -0.54 -4.99 5.30
CA SER A 40 -0.29 -4.84 6.74
C SER A 40 -0.06 -3.37 7.12
N GLY A 41 0.72 -2.63 6.30
CA GLY A 41 0.94 -1.21 6.51
C GLY A 41 -0.35 -0.40 6.47
N LEU A 42 -1.21 -0.64 5.47
CA LEU A 42 -2.51 0.03 5.35
C LEU A 42 -3.42 -0.29 6.54
N LEU A 43 -3.53 -1.57 6.93
CA LEU A 43 -4.39 -1.98 8.05
C LEU A 43 -3.91 -1.40 9.37
N THR A 44 -2.60 -1.35 9.60
CA THR A 44 -2.00 -0.68 10.76
C THR A 44 -2.40 0.80 10.79
N LEU A 45 -2.33 1.50 9.65
CA LEU A 45 -2.73 2.90 9.56
C LEU A 45 -4.24 3.10 9.82
N LEU A 46 -5.07 2.12 9.47
CA LEU A 46 -6.50 2.10 9.78
C LEU A 46 -6.80 1.72 11.23
N GLY A 47 -5.79 1.43 12.05
CA GLY A 47 -5.95 0.97 13.43
C GLY A 47 -6.57 -0.44 13.51
N VAL A 48 -6.34 -1.26 12.49
CA VAL A 48 -6.78 -2.67 12.46
C VAL A 48 -5.58 -3.54 12.77
N ASP A 49 -5.63 -4.21 13.92
CA ASP A 49 -4.68 -5.28 14.24
C ASP A 49 -5.10 -6.53 13.45
N ALA A 50 -4.37 -6.82 12.40
CA ALA A 50 -4.75 -7.84 11.44
C ALA A 50 -3.60 -8.82 11.18
N ASP A 51 -3.74 -10.03 11.70
CA ASP A 51 -2.85 -11.14 11.38
C ASP A 51 -3.00 -11.54 9.91
N PRO A 52 -1.90 -11.65 9.14
CA PRO A 52 -1.94 -11.97 7.71
C PRO A 52 -2.61 -13.30 7.35
N LEU A 53 -2.65 -14.27 8.26
CA LEU A 53 -3.18 -15.60 8.00
C LEU A 53 -4.63 -15.79 8.45
N SER A 54 -5.07 -15.00 9.44
CA SER A 54 -6.38 -15.20 10.09
C SER A 54 -7.36 -14.05 9.91
N SER A 55 -6.88 -12.81 9.66
CA SER A 55 -7.76 -11.66 9.47
C SER A 55 -8.41 -11.69 8.08
N ARG A 56 -9.74 -11.64 8.06
CA ARG A 56 -10.51 -11.59 6.81
C ARG A 56 -10.24 -10.33 6.00
N GLU A 57 -10.01 -9.21 6.67
CA GLU A 57 -9.63 -7.93 6.07
C GLU A 57 -8.30 -8.07 5.34
N HIS A 58 -7.31 -8.64 5.99
CA HIS A 58 -5.99 -8.84 5.41
C HIS A 58 -6.05 -9.79 4.21
N ILE A 59 -6.77 -10.91 4.35
CA ILE A 59 -6.93 -11.90 3.27
C ILE A 59 -7.64 -11.29 2.07
N LEU A 60 -8.74 -10.54 2.27
CA LEU A 60 -9.46 -9.88 1.18
C LEU A 60 -8.59 -8.87 0.45
N LEU A 61 -7.96 -7.94 1.18
CA LEU A 61 -7.11 -6.91 0.59
C LEU A 61 -5.92 -7.52 -0.15
N SER A 62 -5.30 -8.56 0.40
CA SER A 62 -4.21 -9.28 -0.24
C SER A 62 -4.66 -9.96 -1.53
N ALA A 63 -5.82 -10.61 -1.54
CA ALA A 63 -6.36 -11.25 -2.74
C ALA A 63 -6.69 -10.23 -3.84
N VAL A 64 -7.27 -9.09 -3.46
CA VAL A 64 -7.58 -7.99 -4.39
C VAL A 64 -6.30 -7.41 -4.99
N LEU A 65 -5.31 -7.10 -4.16
CA LEU A 65 -4.06 -6.49 -4.61
C LEU A 65 -3.26 -7.45 -5.49
N ASP A 66 -3.12 -8.72 -5.07
CA ASP A 66 -2.43 -9.75 -5.84
C ASP A 66 -3.07 -9.94 -7.21
N GLN A 67 -4.39 -10.07 -7.29
CA GLN A 67 -5.11 -10.22 -8.55
C GLN A 67 -4.83 -9.06 -9.52
N ARG A 68 -4.86 -7.82 -9.04
CA ARG A 68 -4.60 -6.63 -9.86
C ARG A 68 -3.15 -6.57 -10.31
N TRP A 69 -2.23 -6.84 -9.42
CA TRP A 69 -0.80 -6.85 -9.73
C TRP A 69 -0.44 -7.94 -10.73
N GLN A 70 -1.00 -9.15 -10.60
CA GLN A 70 -0.80 -10.22 -11.60
C GLN A 70 -1.28 -9.81 -13.01
N GLN A 71 -2.31 -8.97 -13.08
CA GLN A 71 -2.80 -8.40 -14.34
C GLN A 71 -1.97 -7.18 -14.82
N GLY A 72 -0.96 -6.76 -14.06
CA GLY A 72 -0.18 -5.56 -14.33
C GLY A 72 -0.96 -4.27 -14.19
N GLN A 73 -2.03 -4.28 -13.40
CA GLN A 73 -2.89 -3.13 -13.17
C GLN A 73 -2.44 -2.37 -11.92
N ASP A 74 -2.13 -1.11 -12.10
CA ASP A 74 -1.86 -0.21 -11.00
C ASP A 74 -3.14 0.03 -10.19
N LEU A 75 -3.01 0.04 -8.87
CA LEU A 75 -4.03 0.53 -7.97
C LEU A 75 -3.52 1.77 -7.25
N ASP A 76 -4.35 2.79 -7.19
CA ASP A 76 -4.26 3.82 -6.17
C ASP A 76 -5.24 3.51 -5.03
N LEU A 77 -5.24 4.33 -3.99
CA LEU A 77 -6.15 4.11 -2.85
C LEU A 77 -7.62 4.25 -3.25
N ALA A 78 -7.95 5.08 -4.23
CA ALA A 78 -9.33 5.22 -4.71
C ALA A 78 -9.78 3.96 -5.48
N GLY A 79 -8.91 3.45 -6.36
CA GLY A 79 -9.11 2.18 -7.05
C GLY A 79 -9.22 1.00 -6.09
N LEU A 80 -8.44 1.01 -4.99
CA LEU A 80 -8.53 0.00 -3.94
C LEU A 80 -9.90 0.01 -3.25
N ILE A 81 -10.46 1.19 -2.95
CA ILE A 81 -11.82 1.32 -2.38
C ILE A 81 -12.87 0.67 -3.28
N GLN A 82 -12.79 0.92 -4.58
CA GLN A 82 -13.70 0.31 -5.55
C GLN A 82 -13.48 -1.20 -5.64
N ALA A 83 -12.22 -1.64 -5.70
CA ALA A 83 -11.88 -3.06 -5.79
C ALA A 83 -12.24 -3.85 -4.52
N VAL A 84 -12.29 -3.22 -3.35
CA VAL A 84 -12.80 -3.84 -2.11
C VAL A 84 -14.33 -4.04 -2.19
N GLN A 85 -15.06 -3.10 -2.74
CA GLN A 85 -16.51 -3.22 -2.89
C GLN A 85 -16.89 -4.25 -3.96
N GLU A 86 -16.19 -4.21 -5.09
CA GLU A 86 -16.39 -5.09 -6.25
C GLU A 86 -15.06 -5.78 -6.62
N PRO A 87 -14.65 -6.82 -5.88
CA PRO A 87 -13.34 -7.43 -6.06
C PRO A 87 -13.11 -8.11 -7.42
N GLY A 88 -14.18 -8.37 -8.18
CA GLY A 88 -14.07 -9.05 -9.46
C GLY A 88 -13.76 -10.55 -9.35
N MET A 89 -13.86 -11.11 -8.13
CA MET A 89 -13.71 -12.53 -7.84
C MET A 89 -14.96 -13.05 -7.13
N SER A 90 -15.32 -14.31 -7.38
CA SER A 90 -16.47 -14.95 -6.74
C SER A 90 -16.10 -15.76 -5.50
N ARG A 91 -14.80 -16.06 -5.32
CA ARG A 91 -14.30 -16.93 -4.25
C ARG A 91 -12.99 -16.40 -3.67
N ILE A 92 -12.80 -16.68 -2.38
CA ILE A 92 -11.51 -16.54 -1.69
C ILE A 92 -11.18 -17.91 -1.09
N GLY A 93 -10.07 -18.52 -1.55
CA GLY A 93 -9.78 -19.90 -1.27
C GLY A 93 -10.89 -20.79 -1.82
N VAL A 94 -11.50 -21.59 -0.96
CA VAL A 94 -12.61 -22.52 -1.31
C VAL A 94 -14.00 -21.93 -1.02
N MET A 95 -14.09 -20.78 -0.35
CA MET A 95 -15.34 -20.15 0.09
C MET A 95 -15.85 -19.15 -0.95
N GLU A 96 -17.18 -19.10 -1.14
CA GLU A 96 -17.82 -18.01 -1.87
C GLU A 96 -17.54 -16.68 -1.17
N LEU A 97 -17.25 -15.62 -1.95
CA LEU A 97 -16.90 -14.29 -1.45
C LEU A 97 -17.94 -13.74 -0.46
N GLU A 98 -19.23 -13.87 -0.78
CA GLU A 98 -20.31 -13.38 0.09
C GLU A 98 -20.37 -14.12 1.44
N SER A 99 -19.99 -15.39 1.48
CA SER A 99 -19.91 -16.14 2.72
C SER A 99 -18.66 -15.81 3.52
N PHE A 100 -17.54 -15.55 2.85
CA PHE A 100 -16.28 -15.19 3.48
C PHE A 100 -16.27 -13.75 3.99
N TYR A 101 -16.66 -12.80 3.14
CA TYR A 101 -16.67 -11.37 3.45
C TYR A 101 -17.85 -10.69 2.74
N PRO A 102 -19.04 -10.60 3.39
CA PRO A 102 -20.26 -10.09 2.80
C PRO A 102 -20.15 -8.67 2.26
N ALA A 103 -20.97 -8.29 1.28
CA ALA A 103 -20.96 -6.98 0.66
C ALA A 103 -21.08 -5.83 1.67
N LYS A 104 -21.88 -6.00 2.73
CA LYS A 104 -22.00 -5.02 3.82
C LYS A 104 -20.66 -4.79 4.52
N ALA A 105 -19.93 -5.86 4.85
CA ALA A 105 -18.63 -5.76 5.51
C ALA A 105 -17.57 -5.18 4.57
N ARG A 106 -17.62 -5.49 3.25
CA ARG A 106 -16.76 -4.86 2.24
C ARG A 106 -16.99 -3.36 2.16
N PHE A 107 -18.26 -2.94 2.19
CA PHE A 107 -18.61 -1.52 2.22
C PHE A 107 -18.08 -0.82 3.48
N GLU A 108 -18.19 -1.45 4.66
CA GLU A 108 -17.67 -0.91 5.91
C GLU A 108 -16.14 -0.74 5.86
N LEU A 109 -15.41 -1.71 5.31
CA LEU A 109 -13.97 -1.60 5.11
C LEU A 109 -13.61 -0.50 4.11
N ALA A 110 -14.32 -0.42 2.98
CA ALA A 110 -14.17 0.63 1.99
C ALA A 110 -14.40 2.02 2.59
N MET A 111 -15.41 2.17 3.44
CA MET A 111 -15.68 3.42 4.16
C MET A 111 -14.56 3.79 5.12
N ARG A 112 -13.94 2.83 5.81
CA ARG A 112 -12.78 3.10 6.69
C ARG A 112 -11.59 3.62 5.88
N ILE A 113 -11.29 3.02 4.73
CA ILE A 113 -10.23 3.50 3.82
C ILE A 113 -10.58 4.91 3.30
N ASN A 114 -11.82 5.14 2.90
CA ASN A 114 -12.28 6.46 2.45
C ASN A 114 -12.15 7.52 3.54
N ASN A 115 -12.52 7.20 4.77
CA ASN A 115 -12.41 8.13 5.89
C ASN A 115 -10.94 8.52 6.17
N LEU A 116 -10.01 7.58 6.01
CA LEU A 116 -8.59 7.88 6.08
C LEU A 116 -8.19 8.89 5.01
N LEU A 117 -8.59 8.67 3.74
CA LEU A 117 -8.30 9.59 2.63
C LEU A 117 -8.93 10.97 2.83
N ALA A 118 -10.14 11.02 3.38
CA ALA A 118 -10.87 12.25 3.65
C ALA A 118 -10.34 13.01 4.87
N ALA A 119 -9.53 12.38 5.72
CA ALA A 119 -8.97 13.03 6.89
C ALA A 119 -7.96 14.13 6.48
N PRO A 120 -8.11 15.38 6.97
CA PRO A 120 -7.21 16.47 6.60
C PRO A 120 -5.72 16.17 6.86
N GLY A 121 -5.43 15.41 7.91
CA GLY A 121 -4.06 14.99 8.24
C GLY A 121 -3.47 14.00 7.23
N PHE A 122 -4.29 13.31 6.44
CA PHE A 122 -3.82 12.37 5.43
C PHE A 122 -3.49 13.03 4.09
N ALA A 123 -3.98 14.25 3.82
CA ALA A 123 -3.71 14.97 2.58
C ALA A 123 -2.19 15.10 2.32
N ALA A 124 -1.40 15.34 3.37
CA ALA A 124 0.05 15.45 3.28
C ALA A 124 0.76 14.16 2.81
N TRP A 125 0.12 12.99 2.91
CA TRP A 125 0.63 11.73 2.39
C TRP A 125 0.40 11.55 0.87
N MET A 126 -0.43 12.40 0.30
CA MET A 126 -0.77 12.37 -1.13
C MET A 126 0.01 13.42 -1.93
N GLU A 127 0.69 14.33 -1.26
CA GLU A 127 1.44 15.43 -1.86
C GLU A 127 2.94 15.12 -1.96
N GLY A 128 3.62 15.81 -2.87
CA GLY A 128 5.07 15.78 -3.00
C GLY A 128 5.62 14.83 -4.05
N GLU A 129 6.92 14.54 -3.94
CA GLU A 129 7.59 13.60 -4.85
C GLU A 129 7.08 12.17 -4.61
N PRO A 130 6.88 11.37 -5.67
CA PRO A 130 6.53 9.96 -5.51
C PRO A 130 7.59 9.21 -4.69
N LEU A 131 7.16 8.26 -3.87
CA LEU A 131 8.04 7.33 -3.17
C LEU A 131 8.69 6.39 -4.20
N ASP A 132 9.85 6.75 -4.67
CA ASP A 132 10.64 6.05 -5.69
C ASP A 132 12.08 5.89 -5.20
N ALA A 133 12.52 4.65 -5.00
CA ALA A 133 13.85 4.35 -4.47
C ALA A 133 14.96 4.85 -5.41
N GLY A 134 14.77 4.76 -6.73
CA GLY A 134 15.75 5.25 -7.71
C GLY A 134 15.98 6.76 -7.56
N ARG A 135 14.92 7.54 -7.39
CA ARG A 135 15.00 8.99 -7.17
C ARG A 135 15.59 9.36 -5.82
N LEU A 136 15.36 8.53 -4.79
CA LEU A 136 15.93 8.75 -3.47
C LEU A 136 17.44 8.46 -3.43
N LEU A 137 17.92 7.51 -4.24
CA LEU A 137 19.30 7.03 -4.22
C LEU A 137 20.19 7.67 -5.30
N TYR A 138 19.58 8.17 -6.39
CA TYR A 138 20.31 8.74 -7.52
C TYR A 138 19.68 10.05 -7.99
N THR A 139 20.55 10.96 -8.46
CA THR A 139 20.11 12.17 -9.18
C THR A 139 19.69 11.83 -10.60
N ALA A 140 19.00 12.74 -11.28
CA ALA A 140 18.66 12.61 -12.70
C ALA A 140 19.87 12.43 -13.64
N LYS A 141 21.08 12.79 -13.15
CA LYS A 141 22.36 12.59 -13.87
C LYS A 141 23.04 11.24 -13.51
N GLY A 142 22.38 10.37 -12.75
CA GLY A 142 22.91 9.07 -12.33
C GLY A 142 23.99 9.14 -11.23
N GLN A 143 24.14 10.27 -10.56
CA GLN A 143 25.08 10.41 -9.45
C GLN A 143 24.43 9.91 -8.15
N PRO A 144 25.19 9.24 -7.26
CA PRO A 144 24.68 8.84 -5.94
C PRO A 144 24.15 10.03 -5.15
N ARG A 145 23.03 9.82 -4.45
CA ARG A 145 22.34 10.83 -3.64
C ARG A 145 22.13 10.29 -2.22
N VAL A 146 22.32 11.14 -1.23
CA VAL A 146 21.91 10.88 0.15
C VAL A 146 20.56 11.53 0.38
N SER A 147 19.56 10.73 0.72
CA SER A 147 18.22 11.20 1.08
C SER A 147 17.98 11.00 2.56
N VAL A 148 17.64 12.06 3.26
CA VAL A 148 17.30 12.03 4.69
C VAL A 148 15.78 12.04 4.83
N LEU A 149 15.25 11.03 5.49
CA LEU A 149 13.82 10.83 5.73
C LEU A 149 13.55 11.06 7.21
N SER A 150 12.94 12.19 7.54
CA SER A 150 12.57 12.53 8.91
C SER A 150 11.17 12.01 9.22
N ILE A 151 11.07 11.05 10.12
CA ILE A 151 9.82 10.40 10.54
C ILE A 151 9.52 10.60 12.04
N ALA A 152 10.28 11.46 12.71
CA ALA A 152 10.15 11.68 14.16
C ALA A 152 8.78 12.27 14.55
N HIS A 153 8.15 13.00 13.64
CA HIS A 153 6.83 13.64 13.83
C HIS A 153 5.66 12.68 13.65
N LEU A 154 5.89 11.49 13.09
CA LEU A 154 4.85 10.47 12.88
C LEU A 154 4.60 9.70 14.18
N ASP A 155 3.36 9.28 14.38
CA ASP A 155 3.00 8.26 15.36
C ASP A 155 3.51 6.87 14.93
N ASP A 156 3.35 5.87 15.78
CA ASP A 156 3.87 4.53 15.51
C ASP A 156 3.19 3.87 14.30
N ALA A 157 1.89 4.10 14.10
CA ALA A 157 1.16 3.58 12.94
C ALA A 157 1.68 4.20 11.63
N GLY A 158 1.84 5.51 11.60
CA GLY A 158 2.40 6.24 10.45
C GLY A 158 3.85 5.86 10.15
N ARG A 159 4.67 5.65 11.18
CA ARG A 159 6.05 5.16 11.03
C ARG A 159 6.08 3.76 10.40
N MET A 160 5.31 2.82 10.96
CA MET A 160 5.23 1.45 10.43
C MET A 160 4.75 1.44 8.99
N PHE A 161 3.70 2.19 8.69
CA PHE A 161 3.17 2.34 7.33
C PHE A 161 4.25 2.84 6.37
N PHE A 162 4.86 3.97 6.67
CA PHE A 162 5.86 4.58 5.78
C PHE A 162 7.10 3.70 5.59
N VAL A 163 7.65 3.16 6.68
CA VAL A 163 8.85 2.30 6.61
C VAL A 163 8.58 1.05 5.78
N THR A 164 7.39 0.45 5.93
CA THR A 164 7.02 -0.72 5.13
C THR A 164 6.96 -0.39 3.64
N LEU A 165 6.32 0.72 3.26
CA LEU A 165 6.26 1.15 1.86
C LEU A 165 7.64 1.49 1.30
N LEU A 166 8.49 2.16 2.09
CA LEU A 166 9.86 2.48 1.70
C LEU A 166 10.68 1.21 1.45
N LEU A 167 10.61 0.23 2.34
CA LEU A 167 11.31 -1.04 2.17
C LEU A 167 10.81 -1.80 0.95
N ASN A 168 9.50 -1.83 0.70
CA ASN A 168 8.92 -2.41 -0.50
C ASN A 168 9.45 -1.72 -1.77
N ALA A 169 9.49 -0.38 -1.78
CA ALA A 169 10.03 0.39 -2.90
C ALA A 169 11.53 0.09 -3.15
N VAL A 170 12.32 -0.06 -2.07
CA VAL A 170 13.76 -0.43 -2.17
C VAL A 170 13.92 -1.85 -2.70
N ILE A 171 13.17 -2.82 -2.21
CA ILE A 171 13.20 -4.21 -2.69
C ILE A 171 12.82 -4.27 -4.18
N ALA A 172 11.77 -3.54 -4.56
CA ALA A 172 11.34 -3.46 -5.95
C ALA A 172 12.42 -2.84 -6.86
N TRP A 173 13.16 -1.85 -6.36
CA TRP A 173 14.22 -1.20 -7.13
C TRP A 173 15.52 -2.03 -7.25
N MET A 174 15.84 -2.86 -6.26
CA MET A 174 17.07 -3.66 -6.22
C MET A 174 17.08 -4.84 -7.21
N ARG A 175 15.96 -5.21 -7.80
CA ARG A 175 15.76 -6.35 -8.70
C ARG A 175 15.42 -5.94 -10.10
#